data_04bbec82063263fccb2659d1fb113b2f
#
_entry.id   04bbec82063263fccb2659d1fb113b2f
#
_cell.length_a   1.000
_cell.length_b   1.000
_cell.length_c   1.000
_cell.angle_alpha   90.00
_cell.angle_beta   90.00
_cell.angle_gamma   90.00
#
_symmetry.space_group_name_H-M   'P 1'
#
loop_
_entity.id
_entity.type
_entity.pdbx_description
1 polymer ?
#
loop_
_entity_poly.entity_id
_entity_poly.type
_entity_poly.pdbx_seq_one_letter_code
_entity_poly.pdbx_strand_id
1 'polypeptide(L)'
;MSALLSVEDLGVSFATPEGPLRAVDGISFSLERGAVLGLVGESGCGKSATASALCGLLPPGARTTGSAHLLGQELTSLSEPSWRSVRGRRISMVFQDPMSSLNPLLSVGEHLVETLRTHQELSRTAARTAAAEWLRRVGIPDPAARLASFPHELSGGMRQRVMIALALCPGPDLLVADEPTTALDVTIQAQILDLLATLRKELRMTMIFITHDLGVVERVADRIAVMYAGRVAEEGPAAAILSAPRHPYTRGLLDSVPGFRPRTGRLPSIPGAVPSPRDWPSGCRFHPRCAHADRICEETVPAAPGPEGGAACFHPVGAR
;
A
#
# COMPACT_ATOMS: atom_id res chain seq x y z
N MET A 1 -5.91 -4.66 -22.68
CA MET A 1 -6.78 -5.26 -21.62
C MET A 1 -7.24 -4.11 -20.74
N SER A 2 -8.46 -4.10 -20.21
CA SER A 2 -8.91 -3.00 -19.33
C SER A 2 -8.26 -3.14 -17.95
N ALA A 3 -7.80 -2.03 -17.36
CA ALA A 3 -7.26 -2.00 -16.00
C ALA A 3 -8.30 -2.53 -15.00
N LEU A 4 -7.85 -3.26 -13.98
CA LEU A 4 -8.71 -3.66 -12.85
C LEU A 4 -9.02 -2.45 -11.96
N LEU A 5 -8.00 -1.62 -11.70
CA LEU A 5 -8.10 -0.36 -10.96
C LEU A 5 -7.55 0.77 -11.83
N SER A 6 -8.30 1.85 -11.97
CA SER A 6 -7.86 3.13 -12.54
C SER A 6 -8.07 4.23 -11.51
N VAL A 7 -7.04 5.00 -11.25
CA VAL A 7 -7.05 6.16 -10.34
C VAL A 7 -6.63 7.38 -11.13
N GLU A 8 -7.44 8.43 -11.12
CA GLU A 8 -7.23 9.64 -11.91
C GLU A 8 -7.38 10.87 -11.02
N ASP A 9 -6.31 11.65 -10.91
CA ASP A 9 -6.23 12.90 -10.16
C ASP A 9 -6.75 12.80 -8.72
N LEU A 10 -6.53 11.66 -8.07
CA LEU A 10 -7.02 11.40 -6.72
C LEU A 10 -6.36 12.34 -5.71
N GLY A 11 -7.17 13.12 -5.05
CA GLY A 11 -6.78 13.95 -3.92
C GLY A 11 -7.49 13.52 -2.65
N VAL A 12 -6.80 13.67 -1.50
CA VAL A 12 -7.38 13.40 -0.18
C VAL A 12 -7.08 14.56 0.75
N SER A 13 -8.12 15.09 1.40
CA SER A 13 -8.02 16.16 2.38
C SER A 13 -8.76 15.79 3.66
N PHE A 14 -8.14 16.08 4.80
CA PHE A 14 -8.72 15.89 6.13
C PHE A 14 -9.23 17.22 6.69
N ALA A 15 -10.39 17.19 7.34
CA ALA A 15 -10.87 18.35 8.08
C ALA A 15 -10.05 18.50 9.37
N THR A 16 -9.47 19.67 9.58
CA THR A 16 -8.77 20.01 10.83
C THR A 16 -9.31 21.36 11.38
N PRO A 17 -9.13 21.64 12.68
CA PRO A 17 -9.57 22.93 13.26
C PRO A 17 -8.98 24.16 12.54
N GLU A 18 -7.80 24.00 11.95
CA GLU A 18 -7.05 25.06 11.25
C GLU A 18 -7.33 25.09 9.74
N GLY A 19 -8.33 24.34 9.27
CA GLY A 19 -8.71 24.22 7.87
C GLY A 19 -8.39 22.86 7.25
N PRO A 20 -8.72 22.65 5.97
CA PRO A 20 -8.48 21.38 5.29
C PRO A 20 -6.98 21.11 5.12
N LEU A 21 -6.55 19.93 5.55
CA LEU A 21 -5.19 19.42 5.38
C LEU A 21 -5.14 18.46 4.20
N ARG A 22 -4.51 18.84 3.09
CA ARG A 22 -4.36 17.99 1.92
C ARG A 22 -3.23 16.98 2.15
N ALA A 23 -3.51 15.69 2.15
CA ALA A 23 -2.52 14.62 2.33
C ALA A 23 -2.12 13.96 1.00
N VAL A 24 -3.02 13.95 0.03
CA VAL A 24 -2.80 13.44 -1.33
C VAL A 24 -3.26 14.52 -2.31
N ASP A 25 -2.49 14.76 -3.37
CA ASP A 25 -2.67 15.88 -4.27
C ASP A 25 -2.49 15.46 -5.73
N GLY A 26 -3.58 14.94 -6.31
CA GLY A 26 -3.64 14.64 -7.73
C GLY A 26 -2.77 13.46 -8.16
N ILE A 27 -2.91 12.30 -7.52
CA ILE A 27 -2.20 11.10 -7.94
C ILE A 27 -3.01 10.33 -8.98
N SER A 28 -2.32 9.81 -9.99
CA SER A 28 -2.92 8.97 -11.04
C SER A 28 -2.05 7.74 -11.26
N PHE A 29 -2.68 6.58 -11.33
CA PHE A 29 -2.04 5.31 -11.68
C PHE A 29 -3.10 4.29 -12.10
N SER A 30 -2.65 3.23 -12.76
CA SER A 30 -3.52 2.11 -13.13
C SER A 30 -2.89 0.77 -12.76
N LEU A 31 -3.74 -0.23 -12.54
CA LEU A 31 -3.31 -1.57 -12.15
C LEU A 31 -4.10 -2.62 -12.92
N GLU A 32 -3.38 -3.47 -13.63
CA GLU A 32 -3.97 -4.59 -14.37
C GLU A 32 -4.28 -5.76 -13.45
N ARG A 33 -5.18 -6.64 -13.88
CA ARG A 33 -5.51 -7.86 -13.13
C ARG A 33 -4.28 -8.76 -12.94
N GLY A 34 -4.05 -9.20 -11.71
CA GLY A 34 -2.91 -10.05 -11.33
C GLY A 34 -1.59 -9.31 -11.16
N ALA A 35 -1.54 -8.00 -11.45
CA ALA A 35 -0.35 -7.18 -11.23
C ALA A 35 -0.24 -6.69 -9.79
N VAL A 36 0.99 -6.34 -9.38
CA VAL A 36 1.31 -5.74 -8.09
C VAL A 36 1.92 -4.36 -8.30
N LEU A 37 1.29 -3.34 -7.72
CA LEU A 37 1.84 -1.99 -7.62
C LEU A 37 2.48 -1.80 -6.24
N GLY A 38 3.79 -1.55 -6.20
CA GLY A 38 4.48 -1.07 -5.01
C GLY A 38 4.27 0.44 -4.85
N LEU A 39 3.62 0.87 -3.77
CA LEU A 39 3.48 2.29 -3.44
C LEU A 39 4.47 2.64 -2.34
N VAL A 40 5.51 3.41 -2.68
CA VAL A 40 6.70 3.61 -1.84
C VAL A 40 6.92 5.07 -1.52
N GLY A 41 7.57 5.36 -0.40
CA GLY A 41 7.99 6.72 -0.01
C GLY A 41 8.17 6.84 1.49
N GLU A 42 8.76 7.95 1.93
CA GLU A 42 8.96 8.26 3.35
C GLU A 42 7.63 8.36 4.12
N SER A 43 7.68 8.24 5.44
CA SER A 43 6.50 8.42 6.29
C SER A 43 5.87 9.81 6.08
N GLY A 44 4.54 9.88 6.09
CA GLY A 44 3.80 11.13 5.90
C GLY A 44 3.63 11.56 4.43
N CYS A 45 4.12 10.82 3.42
CA CYS A 45 3.97 11.22 2.01
C CYS A 45 2.59 10.94 1.40
N GLY A 46 1.63 10.32 2.13
CA GLY A 46 0.25 10.13 1.67
C GLY A 46 -0.15 8.70 1.34
N LYS A 47 0.72 7.69 1.48
CA LYS A 47 0.46 6.28 1.12
C LYS A 47 -0.78 5.70 1.81
N SER A 48 -0.83 5.73 3.15
CA SER A 48 -1.97 5.20 3.92
C SER A 48 -3.25 6.00 3.71
N ALA A 49 -3.16 7.32 3.42
CA ALA A 49 -4.30 8.12 3.04
C ALA A 49 -4.87 7.67 1.69
N THR A 50 -4.01 7.34 0.72
CA THR A 50 -4.39 6.74 -0.56
C THR A 50 -5.07 5.38 -0.35
N ALA A 51 -4.48 4.49 0.45
CA ALA A 51 -5.05 3.18 0.79
C ALA A 51 -6.45 3.32 1.40
N SER A 52 -6.58 4.20 2.41
CA SER A 52 -7.86 4.46 3.08
C SER A 52 -8.92 5.02 2.14
N ALA A 53 -8.54 5.91 1.21
CA ALA A 53 -9.45 6.43 0.20
C ALA A 53 -9.98 5.34 -0.73
N LEU A 54 -9.08 4.47 -1.23
CA LEU A 54 -9.45 3.36 -2.11
C LEU A 54 -10.32 2.30 -1.42
N CYS A 55 -10.22 2.15 -0.10
CA CYS A 55 -11.02 1.21 0.68
C CYS A 55 -12.27 1.83 1.32
N GLY A 56 -12.51 3.13 1.12
CA GLY A 56 -13.61 3.85 1.76
C GLY A 56 -13.49 3.92 3.29
N LEU A 57 -12.26 3.98 3.81
CA LEU A 57 -11.95 3.97 5.24
C LEU A 57 -11.43 5.32 5.75
N LEU A 58 -11.66 6.38 4.99
CA LEU A 58 -11.33 7.73 5.44
C LEU A 58 -12.20 8.12 6.65
N PRO A 59 -11.65 8.87 7.61
CA PRO A 59 -12.43 9.33 8.76
C PRO A 59 -13.54 10.31 8.34
N PRO A 60 -14.59 10.46 9.16
CA PRO A 60 -15.65 11.43 8.91
C PRO A 60 -15.08 12.85 8.70
N GLY A 61 -15.62 13.57 7.70
CA GLY A 61 -15.17 14.91 7.33
C GLY A 61 -13.97 14.93 6.36
N ALA A 62 -13.34 13.82 6.07
CA ALA A 62 -12.36 13.75 4.98
C ALA A 62 -13.07 13.89 3.62
N ARG A 63 -12.36 14.45 2.65
CA ARG A 63 -12.86 14.67 1.29
C ARG A 63 -11.90 14.07 0.27
N THR A 64 -12.48 13.46 -0.75
CA THR A 64 -11.76 13.00 -1.95
C THR A 64 -12.08 13.90 -3.14
N THR A 65 -11.12 14.07 -4.04
CA THR A 65 -11.27 14.66 -5.38
C THR A 65 -10.70 13.70 -6.41
N GLY A 66 -10.99 13.93 -7.69
CA GLY A 66 -10.63 12.98 -8.74
C GLY A 66 -11.53 11.74 -8.73
N SER A 67 -11.06 10.66 -9.34
CA SER A 67 -11.84 9.43 -9.48
C SER A 67 -10.99 8.17 -9.21
N ALA A 68 -11.65 7.10 -8.77
CA ALA A 68 -11.05 5.77 -8.64
C ALA A 68 -12.06 4.71 -9.07
N HIS A 69 -11.76 3.96 -10.13
CA HIS A 69 -12.64 2.94 -10.67
C HIS A 69 -12.05 1.55 -10.43
N LEU A 70 -12.79 0.70 -9.72
CA LEU A 70 -12.47 -0.72 -9.54
C LEU A 70 -13.45 -1.56 -10.39
N LEU A 71 -12.94 -2.28 -11.37
CA LEU A 71 -13.77 -3.07 -12.30
C LEU A 71 -14.87 -2.20 -12.98
N GLY A 72 -14.55 -0.94 -13.27
CA GLY A 72 -15.48 0.02 -13.85
C GLY A 72 -16.46 0.67 -12.86
N GLN A 73 -16.45 0.26 -11.58
CA GLN A 73 -17.26 0.90 -10.54
C GLN A 73 -16.49 2.06 -9.90
N GLU A 74 -17.07 3.26 -9.93
CA GLU A 74 -16.52 4.44 -9.25
C GLU A 74 -16.58 4.25 -7.74
N LEU A 75 -15.44 4.41 -7.07
CA LEU A 75 -15.28 4.20 -5.62
C LEU A 75 -15.47 5.49 -4.80
N THR A 76 -14.98 6.64 -5.30
CA THR A 76 -14.89 7.87 -4.51
C THR A 76 -16.26 8.48 -4.19
N SER A 77 -17.30 8.12 -4.96
CA SER A 77 -18.68 8.58 -4.80
C SER A 77 -19.60 7.57 -4.10
N LEU A 78 -19.08 6.41 -3.65
CA LEU A 78 -19.91 5.38 -3.03
C LEU A 78 -20.46 5.83 -1.67
N SER A 79 -21.74 5.57 -1.45
CA SER A 79 -22.37 5.67 -0.15
C SER A 79 -21.94 4.53 0.78
N GLU A 80 -22.05 4.70 2.10
CA GLU A 80 -21.70 3.64 3.05
C GLU A 80 -22.46 2.32 2.83
N PRO A 81 -23.77 2.30 2.50
CA PRO A 81 -24.44 1.05 2.11
C PRO A 81 -23.82 0.38 0.88
N SER A 82 -23.39 1.15 -0.12
CA SER A 82 -22.72 0.63 -1.32
C SER A 82 -21.33 0.08 -1.00
N TRP A 83 -20.58 0.74 -0.12
CA TRP A 83 -19.29 0.26 0.35
C TRP A 83 -19.35 -1.13 1.00
N ARG A 84 -20.43 -1.47 1.71
CA ARG A 84 -20.63 -2.81 2.31
C ARG A 84 -20.63 -3.93 1.28
N SER A 85 -21.06 -3.66 0.05
CA SER A 85 -21.02 -4.65 -1.04
C SER A 85 -19.65 -4.76 -1.73
N VAL A 86 -18.80 -3.78 -1.55
CA VAL A 86 -17.47 -3.69 -2.17
C VAL A 86 -16.38 -4.21 -1.22
N ARG A 87 -16.39 -3.75 0.05
CA ARG A 87 -15.41 -4.19 1.05
C ARG A 87 -15.49 -5.69 1.28
N GLY A 88 -14.34 -6.34 1.34
CA GLY A 88 -14.18 -7.79 1.48
C GLY A 88 -14.37 -8.54 0.16
N ARG A 89 -15.43 -8.27 -0.60
CA ARG A 89 -15.74 -8.99 -1.86
C ARG A 89 -14.94 -8.51 -3.07
N ARG A 90 -14.72 -7.19 -3.18
CA ARG A 90 -14.00 -6.57 -4.30
C ARG A 90 -12.64 -6.04 -3.88
N ILE A 91 -12.59 -5.38 -2.73
CA ILE A 91 -11.37 -4.81 -2.16
C ILE A 91 -11.25 -5.20 -0.70
N SER A 92 -10.09 -5.69 -0.30
CA SER A 92 -9.73 -5.95 1.09
C SER A 92 -8.45 -5.24 1.45
N MET A 93 -8.24 -5.03 2.76
CA MET A 93 -7.07 -4.35 3.28
C MET A 93 -6.40 -5.18 4.38
N VAL A 94 -5.07 -5.27 4.33
CA VAL A 94 -4.22 -5.68 5.45
C VAL A 94 -3.67 -4.41 6.07
N PHE A 95 -3.97 -4.17 7.34
CA PHE A 95 -3.57 -2.97 8.07
C PHE A 95 -2.15 -3.10 8.62
N GLN A 96 -1.53 -1.95 8.90
CA GLN A 96 -0.16 -1.85 9.40
C GLN A 96 0.02 -2.49 10.79
N ASP A 97 -0.97 -2.37 11.67
CA ASP A 97 -0.89 -2.88 13.05
C ASP A 97 -1.87 -4.05 13.29
N PRO A 98 -1.34 -5.29 13.43
CA PRO A 98 -2.17 -6.44 13.74
C PRO A 98 -2.82 -6.40 15.12
N MET A 99 -2.26 -5.64 16.06
CA MET A 99 -2.77 -5.58 17.42
C MET A 99 -4.06 -4.80 17.52
N SER A 100 -4.15 -3.69 16.81
CA SER A 100 -5.35 -2.84 16.78
C SER A 100 -6.44 -3.37 15.85
N SER A 101 -6.09 -4.27 14.92
CA SER A 101 -7.00 -4.75 13.86
C SER A 101 -7.81 -5.99 14.26
N LEU A 102 -7.36 -6.76 15.27
CA LEU A 102 -8.05 -7.93 15.77
C LEU A 102 -8.77 -7.59 17.08
N ASN A 103 -10.06 -7.92 17.19
CA ASN A 103 -10.78 -7.78 18.44
C ASN A 103 -10.23 -8.78 19.48
N PRO A 104 -9.63 -8.31 20.59
CA PRO A 104 -9.00 -9.20 21.57
C PRO A 104 -9.97 -10.11 22.32
N LEU A 105 -11.27 -9.82 22.27
CA LEU A 105 -12.34 -10.58 22.93
C LEU A 105 -12.89 -11.73 22.07
N LEU A 106 -12.51 -11.80 20.78
CA LEU A 106 -12.92 -12.86 19.86
C LEU A 106 -11.75 -13.80 19.57
N SER A 107 -12.05 -15.08 19.45
CA SER A 107 -11.07 -16.06 19.00
C SER A 107 -10.75 -15.87 17.50
N VAL A 108 -9.62 -16.38 17.06
CA VAL A 108 -9.21 -16.40 15.64
C VAL A 108 -10.27 -17.06 14.76
N GLY A 109 -10.87 -18.15 15.26
CA GLY A 109 -11.94 -18.85 14.57
C GLY A 109 -13.20 -18.01 14.42
N GLU A 110 -13.59 -17.25 15.45
CA GLU A 110 -14.75 -16.36 15.39
C GLU A 110 -14.56 -15.26 14.36
N HIS A 111 -13.39 -14.61 14.31
CA HIS A 111 -13.08 -13.61 13.29
C HIS A 111 -13.22 -14.19 11.85
N LEU A 112 -12.61 -15.35 11.62
CA LEU A 112 -12.65 -15.96 10.28
C LEU A 112 -14.05 -16.46 9.90
N VAL A 113 -14.76 -17.09 10.85
CA VAL A 113 -16.13 -17.58 10.62
C VAL A 113 -17.08 -16.42 10.36
N GLU A 114 -16.99 -15.34 11.11
CA GLU A 114 -17.80 -14.14 10.89
C GLU A 114 -17.52 -13.54 9.51
N THR A 115 -16.24 -13.34 9.17
CA THR A 115 -15.84 -12.79 7.86
C THR A 115 -16.35 -13.67 6.73
N LEU A 116 -16.13 -14.99 6.80
CA LEU A 116 -16.58 -15.92 5.76
C LEU A 116 -18.11 -15.90 5.59
N ARG A 117 -18.85 -15.91 6.68
CA ARG A 117 -20.33 -15.88 6.64
C ARG A 117 -20.92 -14.55 6.19
N THR A 118 -20.21 -13.45 6.44
CA THR A 118 -20.62 -12.12 5.96
C THR A 118 -20.51 -12.02 4.44
N HIS A 119 -19.50 -12.67 3.84
CA HIS A 119 -19.21 -12.53 2.42
C HIS A 119 -19.59 -13.74 1.56
N GLN A 120 -19.86 -14.89 2.18
CA GLN A 120 -20.21 -16.16 1.53
C GLN A 120 -21.40 -16.80 2.22
N GLU A 121 -22.28 -17.44 1.46
CA GLU A 121 -23.45 -18.14 1.99
C GLU A 121 -23.05 -19.51 2.59
N LEU A 122 -22.34 -19.48 3.74
CA LEU A 122 -21.86 -20.67 4.41
C LEU A 122 -22.62 -20.94 5.71
N SER A 123 -22.91 -22.23 5.98
CA SER A 123 -23.30 -22.64 7.33
C SER A 123 -22.15 -22.39 8.30
N ARG A 124 -22.46 -22.29 9.60
CA ARG A 124 -21.41 -22.09 10.63
C ARG A 124 -20.36 -23.21 10.63
N THR A 125 -20.79 -24.45 10.40
CA THR A 125 -19.88 -25.61 10.32
C THR A 125 -18.98 -25.52 9.09
N ALA A 126 -19.53 -25.22 7.91
CA ALA A 126 -18.75 -25.05 6.68
C ALA A 126 -17.76 -23.88 6.80
N ALA A 127 -18.19 -22.75 7.37
CA ALA A 127 -17.32 -21.61 7.60
C ALA A 127 -16.17 -21.95 8.58
N ARG A 128 -16.43 -22.76 9.62
CA ARG A 128 -15.38 -23.21 10.55
C ARG A 128 -14.35 -24.13 9.85
N THR A 129 -14.79 -25.03 8.98
CA THR A 129 -13.89 -25.86 8.17
C THR A 129 -13.05 -24.99 7.22
N ALA A 130 -13.68 -24.05 6.53
CA ALA A 130 -12.99 -23.10 5.66
C ALA A 130 -11.99 -22.22 6.42
N ALA A 131 -12.34 -21.78 7.64
CA ALA A 131 -11.46 -21.02 8.51
C ALA A 131 -10.17 -21.79 8.88
N ALA A 132 -10.29 -23.09 9.22
CA ALA A 132 -9.14 -23.94 9.49
C ALA A 132 -8.27 -24.11 8.22
N GLU A 133 -8.88 -24.23 7.04
CA GLU A 133 -8.16 -24.31 5.78
C GLU A 133 -7.41 -23.01 5.47
N TRP A 134 -8.00 -21.85 5.73
CA TRP A 134 -7.31 -20.56 5.57
C TRP A 134 -6.12 -20.42 6.52
N LEU A 135 -6.25 -20.86 7.80
CA LEU A 135 -5.12 -20.87 8.72
C LEU A 135 -3.99 -21.79 8.22
N ARG A 136 -4.34 -22.93 7.65
CA ARG A 136 -3.36 -23.84 7.02
C ARG A 136 -2.65 -23.17 5.84
N ARG A 137 -3.40 -22.51 4.93
CA ARG A 137 -2.87 -21.80 3.75
C ARG A 137 -1.89 -20.69 4.14
N VAL A 138 -2.16 -19.96 5.21
CA VAL A 138 -1.23 -18.94 5.70
C VAL A 138 -0.11 -19.48 6.58
N GLY A 139 0.00 -20.81 6.72
CA GLY A 139 1.08 -21.48 7.44
C GLY A 139 1.00 -21.35 8.96
N ILE A 140 -0.21 -21.33 9.53
CA ILE A 140 -0.42 -21.44 10.98
C ILE A 140 -0.33 -22.92 11.36
N PRO A 141 0.54 -23.29 12.35
CA PRO A 141 0.63 -24.66 12.84
C PRO A 141 -0.63 -25.04 13.63
N ASP A 142 -1.04 -26.30 13.56
CA ASP A 142 -2.23 -26.84 14.23
C ASP A 142 -3.50 -25.99 14.00
N PRO A 143 -3.93 -25.78 12.74
CA PRO A 143 -5.00 -24.83 12.41
C PRO A 143 -6.28 -25.05 13.19
N ALA A 144 -6.67 -26.33 13.39
CA ALA A 144 -7.89 -26.70 14.09
C ALA A 144 -7.87 -26.28 15.58
N ALA A 145 -6.73 -26.46 16.25
CA ALA A 145 -6.53 -26.02 17.63
C ALA A 145 -6.45 -24.50 17.70
N ARG A 146 -5.78 -23.85 16.76
CA ARG A 146 -5.60 -22.39 16.72
C ARG A 146 -6.88 -21.60 16.46
N LEU A 147 -7.93 -22.21 15.93
CA LEU A 147 -9.24 -21.57 15.84
C LEU A 147 -9.78 -21.12 17.20
N ALA A 148 -9.41 -21.80 18.28
CA ALA A 148 -9.83 -21.44 19.64
C ALA A 148 -8.92 -20.39 20.31
N SER A 149 -7.74 -20.13 19.74
CA SER A 149 -6.80 -19.16 20.31
C SER A 149 -7.29 -17.72 20.14
N PHE A 150 -6.95 -16.87 21.10
CA PHE A 150 -7.18 -15.43 21.06
C PHE A 150 -5.98 -14.68 20.47
N PRO A 151 -6.16 -13.45 19.95
CA PRO A 151 -5.06 -12.68 19.37
C PRO A 151 -3.83 -12.52 20.28
N HIS A 152 -4.02 -12.33 21.56
CA HIS A 152 -2.94 -12.15 22.55
C HIS A 152 -2.11 -13.43 22.80
N GLU A 153 -2.63 -14.61 22.45
CA GLU A 153 -1.93 -15.89 22.56
C GLU A 153 -1.03 -16.19 21.33
N LEU A 154 -1.08 -15.34 20.30
CA LEU A 154 -0.32 -15.51 19.07
C LEU A 154 0.94 -14.64 19.06
N SER A 155 2.00 -15.12 18.41
CA SER A 155 3.17 -14.27 18.10
C SER A 155 2.79 -13.19 17.07
N GLY A 156 3.61 -12.13 16.94
CA GLY A 156 3.40 -11.07 15.97
C GLY A 156 3.27 -11.58 14.53
N GLY A 157 4.15 -12.49 14.12
CA GLY A 157 4.08 -13.12 12.80
C GLY A 157 2.84 -14.00 12.60
N MET A 158 2.35 -14.67 13.65
CA MET A 158 1.10 -15.44 13.56
C MET A 158 -0.11 -14.52 13.44
N ARG A 159 -0.16 -13.42 14.18
CA ARG A 159 -1.23 -12.40 14.04
C ARG A 159 -1.27 -11.83 12.64
N GLN A 160 -0.10 -11.52 12.07
CA GLN A 160 0.00 -11.02 10.69
C GLN A 160 -0.54 -12.04 9.69
N ARG A 161 -0.22 -13.33 9.84
CA ARG A 161 -0.74 -14.41 9.00
C ARG A 161 -2.27 -14.54 9.13
N VAL A 162 -2.82 -14.38 10.34
CA VAL A 162 -4.28 -14.36 10.57
C VAL A 162 -4.93 -13.17 9.88
N MET A 163 -4.34 -11.97 9.93
CA MET A 163 -4.85 -10.80 9.22
C MET A 163 -4.84 -10.99 7.70
N ILE A 164 -3.78 -11.59 7.16
CA ILE A 164 -3.72 -11.95 5.73
C ILE A 164 -4.84 -12.94 5.39
N ALA A 165 -5.07 -13.95 6.23
CA ALA A 165 -6.17 -14.90 6.04
C ALA A 165 -7.54 -14.20 6.05
N LEU A 166 -7.78 -13.29 6.99
CA LEU A 166 -9.01 -12.49 7.09
C LEU A 166 -9.24 -11.61 5.86
N ALA A 167 -8.19 -10.95 5.38
CA ALA A 167 -8.27 -10.11 4.20
C ALA A 167 -8.55 -10.90 2.91
N LEU A 168 -8.06 -12.15 2.82
CA LEU A 168 -8.14 -12.96 1.61
C LEU A 168 -9.30 -13.96 1.59
N CYS A 169 -9.82 -14.37 2.75
CA CYS A 169 -10.86 -15.40 2.81
C CYS A 169 -12.19 -15.00 2.11
N PRO A 170 -12.56 -13.72 1.97
CA PRO A 170 -13.70 -13.33 1.15
C PRO A 170 -13.47 -13.52 -0.36
N GLY A 171 -12.22 -13.60 -0.82
CA GLY A 171 -11.86 -13.71 -2.23
C GLY A 171 -11.88 -12.37 -2.98
N PRO A 172 -11.20 -11.32 -2.48
CA PRO A 172 -11.23 -9.99 -3.10
C PRO A 172 -10.56 -9.98 -4.48
N ASP A 173 -11.03 -9.08 -5.37
CA ASP A 173 -10.36 -8.80 -6.65
C ASP A 173 -9.06 -7.99 -6.46
N LEU A 174 -9.02 -7.12 -5.43
CA LEU A 174 -7.88 -6.26 -5.07
C LEU A 174 -7.55 -6.36 -3.58
N LEU A 175 -6.30 -6.63 -3.27
CA LEU A 175 -5.75 -6.52 -1.91
C LEU A 175 -4.94 -5.23 -1.79
N VAL A 176 -5.21 -4.43 -0.77
CA VAL A 176 -4.37 -3.32 -0.34
C VAL A 176 -3.62 -3.74 0.91
N ALA A 177 -2.31 -3.89 0.83
CA ALA A 177 -1.46 -4.26 1.96
C ALA A 177 -0.67 -3.03 2.42
N ASP A 178 -1.11 -2.42 3.54
CA ASP A 178 -0.49 -1.21 4.08
C ASP A 178 0.56 -1.58 5.13
N GLU A 179 1.81 -1.49 4.74
CA GLU A 179 3.00 -1.84 5.54
C GLU A 179 2.89 -3.21 6.26
N PRO A 180 2.56 -4.30 5.55
CA PRO A 180 2.18 -5.57 6.17
C PRO A 180 3.33 -6.28 6.89
N THR A 181 4.53 -5.75 6.85
CA THR A 181 5.72 -6.33 7.48
C THR A 181 6.39 -5.39 8.50
N THR A 182 5.83 -4.20 8.72
CA THR A 182 6.34 -3.24 9.70
C THR A 182 6.26 -3.83 11.11
N ALA A 183 7.26 -3.56 11.94
CA ALA A 183 7.43 -4.07 13.31
C ALA A 183 7.64 -5.60 13.44
N LEU A 184 7.94 -6.30 12.34
CA LEU A 184 8.36 -7.70 12.35
C LEU A 184 9.89 -7.80 12.24
N ASP A 185 10.47 -8.85 12.82
CA ASP A 185 11.88 -9.14 12.59
C ASP A 185 12.14 -9.56 11.13
N VAL A 186 13.39 -9.40 10.67
CA VAL A 186 13.79 -9.62 9.27
C VAL A 186 13.43 -11.03 8.77
N THR A 187 13.51 -12.03 9.63
CA THR A 187 13.22 -13.43 9.28
C THR A 187 11.71 -13.62 9.04
N ILE A 188 10.88 -13.11 9.95
CA ILE A 188 9.42 -13.17 9.80
C ILE A 188 8.95 -12.30 8.64
N GLN A 189 9.55 -11.11 8.44
CA GLN A 189 9.27 -10.28 7.27
C GLN A 189 9.49 -11.07 5.97
N ALA A 190 10.63 -11.76 5.81
CA ALA A 190 10.90 -12.58 4.63
C ALA A 190 9.83 -13.66 4.44
N GLN A 191 9.43 -14.35 5.51
CA GLN A 191 8.39 -15.38 5.46
C GLN A 191 7.01 -14.83 5.05
N ILE A 192 6.64 -13.63 5.50
CA ILE A 192 5.38 -12.97 5.11
C ILE A 192 5.41 -12.58 3.63
N LEU A 193 6.54 -12.09 3.13
CA LEU A 193 6.69 -11.77 1.71
C LEU A 193 6.59 -13.02 0.82
N ASP A 194 7.22 -14.12 1.21
CA ASP A 194 7.14 -15.40 0.50
C ASP A 194 5.71 -15.97 0.52
N LEU A 195 5.01 -15.83 1.65
CA LEU A 195 3.60 -16.19 1.76
C LEU A 195 2.73 -15.37 0.78
N LEU A 196 2.88 -14.04 0.77
CA LEU A 196 2.12 -13.17 -0.13
C LEU A 196 2.43 -13.47 -1.60
N ALA A 197 3.70 -13.73 -1.95
CA ALA A 197 4.09 -14.12 -3.30
C ALA A 197 3.48 -15.46 -3.73
N THR A 198 3.38 -16.43 -2.81
CA THR A 198 2.74 -17.73 -3.05
C THR A 198 1.24 -17.57 -3.26
N LEU A 199 0.56 -16.88 -2.33
CA LEU A 199 -0.89 -16.63 -2.40
C LEU A 199 -1.26 -15.80 -3.64
N ARG A 200 -0.42 -14.82 -4.03
CA ARG A 200 -0.60 -14.07 -5.28
C ARG A 200 -0.69 -14.98 -6.49
N LYS A 201 0.25 -15.93 -6.62
CA LYS A 201 0.28 -16.87 -7.76
C LYS A 201 -0.93 -17.80 -7.74
N GLU A 202 -1.25 -18.39 -6.59
CA GLU A 202 -2.37 -19.32 -6.43
C GLU A 202 -3.73 -18.66 -6.73
N LEU A 203 -3.94 -17.45 -6.22
CA LEU A 203 -5.22 -16.74 -6.31
C LEU A 203 -5.30 -15.79 -7.51
N ARG A 204 -4.22 -15.64 -8.29
CA ARG A 204 -4.07 -14.61 -9.35
C ARG A 204 -4.44 -13.22 -8.84
N MET A 205 -3.96 -12.91 -7.64
CA MET A 205 -4.35 -11.74 -6.87
C MET A 205 -3.73 -10.46 -7.43
N THR A 206 -4.54 -9.42 -7.55
CA THR A 206 -4.09 -8.06 -7.80
C THR A 206 -3.80 -7.38 -6.47
N MET A 207 -2.70 -6.62 -6.35
CA MET A 207 -2.30 -6.05 -5.06
C MET A 207 -1.70 -4.66 -5.18
N ILE A 208 -2.06 -3.78 -4.26
CA ILE A 208 -1.27 -2.58 -3.94
C ILE A 208 -0.48 -2.91 -2.68
N PHE A 209 0.84 -2.89 -2.79
CA PHE A 209 1.76 -3.17 -1.68
C PHE A 209 2.42 -1.88 -1.23
N ILE A 210 2.06 -1.40 -0.05
CA ILE A 210 2.56 -0.15 0.52
C ILE A 210 3.69 -0.45 1.49
N THR A 211 4.82 0.25 1.33
CA THR A 211 5.96 0.16 2.23
C THR A 211 6.85 1.40 2.10
N HIS A 212 7.71 1.62 3.07
CA HIS A 212 8.81 2.59 2.99
C HIS A 212 10.14 1.92 2.58
N ASP A 213 10.18 0.59 2.45
CA ASP A 213 11.39 -0.18 2.14
C ASP A 213 11.39 -0.64 0.67
N LEU A 214 12.28 -0.06 -0.13
CA LEU A 214 12.47 -0.40 -1.54
C LEU A 214 13.03 -1.82 -1.75
N GLY A 215 13.82 -2.34 -0.81
CA GLY A 215 14.33 -3.72 -0.88
C GLY A 215 13.23 -4.77 -0.74
N VAL A 216 12.16 -4.42 -0.01
CA VAL A 216 10.96 -5.27 0.09
C VAL A 216 10.17 -5.27 -1.21
N VAL A 217 10.00 -4.10 -1.82
CA VAL A 217 9.21 -3.94 -3.05
C VAL A 217 9.82 -4.69 -4.23
N GLU A 218 11.15 -4.77 -4.31
CA GLU A 218 11.87 -5.55 -5.34
C GLU A 218 11.37 -6.99 -5.44
N ARG A 219 10.98 -7.60 -4.30
CA ARG A 219 10.56 -9.01 -4.22
C ARG A 219 9.12 -9.25 -4.65
N VAL A 220 8.27 -8.23 -4.65
CA VAL A 220 6.81 -8.42 -4.78
C VAL A 220 6.17 -7.61 -5.90
N ALA A 221 6.72 -6.45 -6.28
CA ALA A 221 6.07 -5.53 -7.19
C ALA A 221 6.47 -5.73 -8.65
N ASP A 222 5.50 -5.58 -9.55
CA ASP A 222 5.73 -5.51 -11.00
C ASP A 222 5.98 -4.06 -11.44
N ARG A 223 5.30 -3.11 -10.80
CA ARG A 223 5.44 -1.66 -11.00
C ARG A 223 5.63 -0.97 -9.65
N ILE A 224 6.31 0.14 -9.66
CA ILE A 224 6.52 0.98 -8.47
C ILE A 224 6.03 2.39 -8.77
N ALA A 225 5.25 2.96 -7.84
CA ALA A 225 4.95 4.38 -7.76
C ALA A 225 5.61 4.95 -6.50
N VAL A 226 6.54 5.88 -6.68
CA VAL A 226 7.27 6.53 -5.59
C VAL A 226 6.55 7.81 -5.23
N MET A 227 6.00 7.89 -4.03
CA MET A 227 5.30 9.07 -3.52
C MET A 227 6.21 9.97 -2.70
N TYR A 228 6.07 11.28 -2.93
CA TYR A 228 6.70 12.32 -2.13
C TYR A 228 5.72 13.46 -1.86
N ALA A 229 5.56 13.82 -0.59
CA ALA A 229 4.72 14.96 -0.17
C ALA A 229 3.36 15.03 -0.89
N GLY A 230 2.63 13.93 -0.93
CA GLY A 230 1.28 13.83 -1.51
C GLY A 230 1.20 13.66 -3.03
N ARG A 231 2.31 13.56 -3.75
CA ARG A 231 2.34 13.35 -5.21
C ARG A 231 3.17 12.14 -5.61
N VAL A 232 2.94 11.62 -6.81
CA VAL A 232 3.83 10.62 -7.43
C VAL A 232 5.03 11.34 -8.03
N ALA A 233 6.22 11.07 -7.49
CA ALA A 233 7.49 11.61 -7.97
C ALA A 233 8.04 10.82 -9.15
N GLU A 234 7.88 9.50 -9.12
CA GLU A 234 8.31 8.61 -10.21
C GLU A 234 7.44 7.36 -10.25
N GLU A 235 7.12 6.86 -11.44
CA GLU A 235 6.39 5.61 -11.65
C GLU A 235 6.98 4.83 -12.82
N GLY A 236 6.92 3.50 -12.74
CA GLY A 236 7.35 2.64 -13.83
C GLY A 236 7.47 1.18 -13.46
N PRO A 237 7.94 0.32 -14.40
CA PRO A 237 8.28 -1.06 -14.10
C PRO A 237 9.29 -1.14 -12.95
N ALA A 238 9.09 -2.07 -12.01
CA ALA A 238 9.93 -2.19 -10.82
C ALA A 238 11.42 -2.30 -11.17
N ALA A 239 11.75 -3.15 -12.13
CA ALA A 239 13.13 -3.31 -12.60
C ALA A 239 13.77 -2.00 -13.09
N ALA A 240 12.99 -1.15 -13.80
CA ALA A 240 13.49 0.13 -14.32
C ALA A 240 13.72 1.13 -13.18
N ILE A 241 12.77 1.26 -12.25
CA ILE A 241 12.88 2.16 -11.09
C ILE A 241 14.07 1.78 -10.19
N LEU A 242 14.28 0.49 -9.96
CA LEU A 242 15.35 0.00 -9.07
C LEU A 242 16.73 0.09 -9.71
N SER A 243 16.87 -0.16 -11.03
CA SER A 243 18.17 -0.15 -11.72
C SER A 243 18.58 1.24 -12.21
N ALA A 244 17.62 2.02 -12.71
CA ALA A 244 17.87 3.31 -13.37
C ALA A 244 16.84 4.38 -12.96
N PRO A 245 16.74 4.73 -11.66
CA PRO A 245 15.83 5.76 -11.19
C PRO A 245 16.12 7.10 -11.85
N ARG A 246 15.09 7.81 -12.25
CA ARG A 246 15.17 9.09 -12.96
C ARG A 246 14.92 10.28 -12.02
N HIS A 247 14.11 10.12 -10.97
CA HIS A 247 13.88 11.19 -10.02
C HIS A 247 15.00 11.22 -8.96
N PRO A 248 15.59 12.39 -8.62
CA PRO A 248 16.64 12.51 -7.60
C PRO A 248 16.21 11.95 -6.23
N TYR A 249 14.95 12.09 -5.87
CA TYR A 249 14.40 11.49 -4.63
C TYR A 249 14.47 9.96 -4.64
N THR A 250 14.01 9.32 -5.73
CA THR A 250 14.07 7.86 -5.90
C THR A 250 15.50 7.35 -5.83
N ARG A 251 16.44 8.07 -6.48
CA ARG A 251 17.87 7.79 -6.39
C ARG A 251 18.36 7.86 -4.96
N GLY A 252 18.01 8.92 -4.22
CA GLY A 252 18.39 9.10 -2.83
C GLY A 252 17.84 8.00 -1.91
N LEU A 253 16.60 7.55 -2.13
CA LEU A 253 16.00 6.44 -1.40
C LEU A 253 16.79 5.14 -1.65
N LEU A 254 17.10 4.80 -2.90
CA LEU A 254 17.88 3.60 -3.26
C LEU A 254 19.30 3.65 -2.71
N ASP A 255 19.94 4.82 -2.75
CA ASP A 255 21.28 5.01 -2.23
C ASP A 255 21.36 4.83 -0.70
N SER A 256 20.26 5.04 0.01
CA SER A 256 20.16 4.87 1.47
C SER A 256 19.86 3.43 1.91
N VAL A 257 19.48 2.53 0.97
CA VAL A 257 19.18 1.11 1.28
C VAL A 257 20.45 0.27 1.22
N PRO A 258 20.78 -0.51 2.29
CA PRO A 258 21.88 -1.45 2.24
C PRO A 258 21.69 -2.50 1.14
N GLY A 259 22.68 -2.67 0.26
CA GLY A 259 22.67 -3.71 -0.79
C GLY A 259 22.47 -3.19 -2.20
N PHE A 260 21.89 -2.01 -2.41
CA PHE A 260 21.77 -1.40 -3.75
C PHE A 260 23.07 -0.75 -4.25
N ARG A 261 24.04 -0.50 -3.36
CA ARG A 261 25.39 -0.03 -3.74
C ARG A 261 26.49 -0.82 -3.04
N PRO A 262 27.70 -0.92 -3.67
CA PRO A 262 28.89 -1.43 -3.00
C PRO A 262 29.18 -0.63 -1.71
N ARG A 263 29.44 -1.30 -0.62
CA ARG A 263 29.75 -0.66 0.67
C ARG A 263 31.13 -0.01 0.61
N THR A 264 31.16 1.30 0.43
CA THR A 264 32.35 2.12 0.68
C THR A 264 31.94 3.27 1.60
N GLY A 265 32.11 3.08 2.91
CA GLY A 265 31.88 4.12 3.90
C GLY A 265 30.44 4.19 4.46
N ARG A 266 30.03 5.39 4.92
CA ARG A 266 28.71 5.68 5.49
C ARG A 266 27.64 5.70 4.40
N LEU A 267 26.48 5.09 4.65
CA LEU A 267 25.34 5.18 3.72
C LEU A 267 24.90 6.64 3.57
N PRO A 268 24.70 7.12 2.33
CA PRO A 268 24.16 8.44 2.11
C PRO A 268 22.72 8.50 2.63
N SER A 269 22.34 9.66 3.12
CA SER A 269 20.95 9.95 3.54
C SER A 269 20.45 11.17 2.81
N ILE A 270 19.15 11.20 2.51
CA ILE A 270 18.51 12.39 1.96
C ILE A 270 18.46 13.45 3.06
N PRO A 271 19.02 14.66 2.85
CA PRO A 271 19.04 15.69 3.89
C PRO A 271 17.63 16.22 4.20
N GLY A 272 17.41 16.70 5.42
CA GLY A 272 16.14 17.29 5.85
C GLY A 272 15.03 16.26 6.06
N ALA A 273 13.79 16.74 6.14
CA ALA A 273 12.58 15.92 6.33
C ALA A 273 11.57 16.19 5.22
N VAL A 274 10.60 15.26 5.06
CA VAL A 274 9.44 15.48 4.18
C VAL A 274 8.66 16.70 4.69
N PRO A 275 8.34 17.69 3.84
CA PRO A 275 7.57 18.86 4.27
C PRO A 275 6.19 18.45 4.76
N SER A 276 5.75 19.11 5.83
CA SER A 276 4.38 18.96 6.32
C SER A 276 3.37 19.27 5.22
N PRO A 277 2.23 18.59 5.15
CA PRO A 277 1.16 18.96 4.23
C PRO A 277 0.68 20.42 4.35
N ARG A 278 0.94 21.10 5.47
CA ARG A 278 0.65 22.52 5.65
C ARG A 278 1.67 23.43 4.99
N ASP A 279 2.91 22.95 4.86
CA ASP A 279 4.07 23.73 4.47
C ASP A 279 4.68 23.21 3.17
N TRP A 280 3.85 22.67 2.26
CA TRP A 280 4.35 22.22 0.98
C TRP A 280 4.96 23.36 0.19
N PRO A 281 6.20 23.23 -0.24
CA PRO A 281 6.85 24.28 -1.04
C PRO A 281 6.16 24.45 -2.39
N SER A 282 6.31 25.63 -2.98
CA SER A 282 5.92 25.92 -4.36
C SER A 282 6.71 25.03 -5.33
N GLY A 283 6.23 24.90 -6.56
CA GLY A 283 6.92 24.15 -7.61
C GLY A 283 7.08 22.66 -7.30
N CYS A 284 8.27 22.13 -7.53
CA CYS A 284 8.64 20.77 -7.20
C CYS A 284 8.79 20.61 -5.68
N ARG A 285 7.96 19.78 -5.04
CA ARG A 285 7.97 19.62 -3.58
C ARG A 285 9.28 19.09 -3.01
N PHE A 286 10.09 18.43 -3.84
CA PHE A 286 11.40 17.92 -3.44
C PHE A 286 12.51 18.96 -3.56
N HIS A 287 12.30 20.12 -4.21
CA HIS A 287 13.37 21.09 -4.47
C HIS A 287 14.18 21.51 -3.24
N PRO A 288 13.62 21.67 -2.00
CA PRO A 288 14.42 22.07 -0.85
C PRO A 288 15.45 21.01 -0.39
N ARG A 289 15.29 19.77 -0.84
CA ARG A 289 16.16 18.64 -0.49
C ARG A 289 16.96 18.13 -1.71
N CYS A 290 16.75 18.72 -2.90
CA CYS A 290 17.30 18.26 -4.16
C CYS A 290 18.63 18.96 -4.45
N ALA A 291 19.69 18.19 -4.63
CA ALA A 291 21.01 18.72 -5.02
C ALA A 291 21.05 19.28 -6.47
N HIS A 292 20.01 19.01 -7.27
CA HIS A 292 19.90 19.45 -8.67
C HIS A 292 18.83 20.55 -8.84
N ALA A 293 18.30 21.09 -7.73
CA ALA A 293 17.27 22.13 -7.81
C ALA A 293 17.79 23.43 -8.40
N ASP A 294 16.97 24.04 -9.22
CA ASP A 294 17.18 25.37 -9.76
C ASP A 294 15.88 26.18 -9.71
N ARG A 295 15.88 27.38 -10.32
CA ARG A 295 14.76 28.31 -10.28
C ARG A 295 13.46 27.73 -10.85
N ILE A 296 13.50 26.91 -11.91
CA ILE A 296 12.30 26.28 -12.45
C ILE A 296 11.68 25.29 -11.47
N CYS A 297 12.52 24.59 -10.68
CA CYS A 297 12.06 23.68 -9.63
C CYS A 297 11.34 24.39 -8.48
N GLU A 298 11.70 25.65 -8.22
CA GLU A 298 11.06 26.47 -7.16
C GLU A 298 9.74 27.07 -7.62
N GLU A 299 9.65 27.46 -8.89
CA GLU A 299 8.54 28.24 -9.45
C GLU A 299 7.45 27.34 -10.10
N THR A 300 7.84 26.18 -10.65
CA THR A 300 6.94 25.37 -11.49
C THR A 300 6.78 23.96 -10.96
N VAL A 301 5.55 23.46 -11.00
CA VAL A 301 5.25 22.06 -10.68
C VAL A 301 5.61 21.19 -11.88
N PRO A 302 6.48 20.18 -11.72
CA PRO A 302 6.78 19.26 -12.81
C PRO A 302 5.55 18.42 -13.19
N ALA A 303 5.44 18.07 -14.46
CA ALA A 303 4.38 17.21 -14.95
C ALA A 303 4.40 15.85 -14.24
N ALA A 304 3.23 15.34 -13.85
CA ALA A 304 3.10 14.01 -13.28
C ALA A 304 3.57 12.92 -14.27
N PRO A 305 4.02 11.75 -13.79
CA PRO A 305 4.33 10.62 -14.64
C PRO A 305 3.12 10.25 -15.53
N GLY A 306 3.39 9.93 -16.80
CA GLY A 306 2.35 9.47 -17.72
C GLY A 306 1.93 8.00 -17.47
N PRO A 307 0.96 7.48 -18.24
CA PRO A 307 0.43 6.12 -18.07
C PRO A 307 1.49 5.01 -18.24
N GLU A 308 2.51 5.27 -19.06
CA GLU A 308 3.62 4.34 -19.26
C GLU A 308 4.71 4.45 -18.19
N GLY A 309 4.60 5.46 -17.32
CA GLY A 309 5.57 5.81 -16.28
C GLY A 309 6.40 7.04 -16.64
N GLY A 310 7.32 7.38 -15.75
CA GLY A 310 8.22 8.52 -15.89
C GLY A 310 8.55 9.14 -14.53
N ALA A 311 9.23 10.29 -14.57
CA ALA A 311 9.60 11.05 -13.39
C ALA A 311 9.02 12.47 -13.46
N ALA A 312 8.39 12.93 -12.39
CA ALA A 312 7.94 14.30 -12.20
C ALA A 312 9.14 15.20 -11.86
N CYS A 313 10.02 15.42 -12.82
CA CYS A 313 11.29 16.10 -12.61
C CYS A 313 11.73 16.87 -13.86
N PHE A 314 12.24 18.09 -13.68
CA PHE A 314 12.84 18.90 -14.76
C PHE A 314 14.28 18.44 -15.09
N HIS A 315 14.99 17.85 -14.12
CA HIS A 315 16.38 17.40 -14.20
C HIS A 315 16.50 15.91 -13.85
N PRO A 316 15.93 14.99 -14.66
CA PRO A 316 16.00 13.57 -14.36
C PRO A 316 17.45 13.08 -14.33
N VAL A 317 17.81 12.34 -13.26
CA VAL A 317 19.15 11.74 -13.14
C VAL A 317 19.26 10.51 -14.04
N GLY A 318 20.46 10.24 -14.55
CA GLY A 318 20.73 9.07 -15.42
C GLY A 318 20.22 9.19 -16.87
N ALA A 319 19.62 10.30 -17.27
CA ALA A 319 19.38 10.63 -18.67
C ALA A 319 20.70 11.10 -19.30
N ARG A 320 21.47 10.16 -19.85
CA ARG A 320 22.57 10.46 -20.79
C ARG A 320 22.28 9.81 -22.12
#